data_b120a1be074a8e161c9780b027eafdb8
#
_entry.id   b120a1be074a8e161c9780b027eafdb8
#
_cell.length_a   1.000
_cell.length_b   1.000
_cell.length_c   1.000
_cell.angle_alpha   90.00
_cell.angle_beta   90.00
_cell.angle_gamma   90.00
#
_symmetry.space_group_name_H-M   'P 1'
#
loop_
_entity.id
_entity.type
_entity.pdbx_description
1 polymer ?
#
loop_
_entity_poly.entity_id
_entity_poly.type
_entity_poly.pdbx_seq_one_letter_code
_entity_poly.pdbx_strand_id
1 'polypeptide(L)'
;ELQQFFLDHMPDQGPARVVHGDYGVHNCLVGPDCKIAAVVDWEISTLGDPLADLAYALNVWPDPTDPEPPAPESATSPSGFHTRTELAQRYQERTQRDLSKLDYYIGFNRWKSACIVHGVYARYCEGKKSTDGIDLEEMRERITRSIDLSERAVNRLTQN
;
A
#
# COMPACT_ATOMS: atom_id res chain seq x y z
N GLU A 1 5.89 -17.68 -7.72
CA GLU A 1 7.05 -16.90 -8.22
C GLU A 1 7.30 -15.65 -7.35
N LEU A 2 6.32 -14.72 -7.20
CA LEU A 2 6.50 -13.49 -6.41
C LEU A 2 6.89 -13.75 -4.96
N GLN A 3 6.29 -14.73 -4.28
CA GLN A 3 6.64 -15.07 -2.90
C GLN A 3 8.13 -15.40 -2.78
N GLN A 4 8.64 -16.23 -3.68
CA GLN A 4 10.05 -16.63 -3.67
C GLN A 4 10.96 -15.43 -3.96
N PHE A 5 10.57 -14.59 -4.94
CA PHE A 5 11.29 -13.36 -5.22
C PHE A 5 11.45 -12.48 -3.99
N PHE A 6 10.35 -12.23 -3.26
CA PHE A 6 10.41 -11.39 -2.05
C PHE A 6 11.22 -12.02 -0.91
N LEU A 7 11.27 -13.33 -0.81
CA LEU A 7 12.13 -14.01 0.16
C LEU A 7 13.61 -13.88 -0.20
N ASP A 8 13.94 -14.06 -1.48
CA ASP A 8 15.32 -14.06 -1.99
C ASP A 8 15.93 -12.65 -2.04
N HIS A 9 15.08 -11.61 -2.16
CA HIS A 9 15.49 -10.21 -2.33
C HIS A 9 15.10 -9.33 -1.13
N MET A 10 14.84 -9.94 0.02
CA MET A 10 14.49 -9.17 1.21
C MET A 10 15.65 -8.23 1.58
N PRO A 11 15.41 -6.92 1.64
CA PRO A 11 16.48 -5.97 1.94
C PRO A 11 16.95 -6.10 3.39
N ASP A 12 18.22 -5.75 3.62
CA ASP A 12 18.69 -5.54 4.97
C ASP A 12 17.84 -4.45 5.63
N GLN A 13 17.19 -4.82 6.71
CA GLN A 13 16.37 -3.89 7.48
C GLN A 13 17.27 -3.05 8.36
N GLY A 14 17.13 -1.75 8.30
CA GLY A 14 17.76 -0.84 9.23
C GLY A 14 17.24 -1.02 10.67
N PRO A 15 17.61 -0.13 11.61
CA PRO A 15 17.09 -0.21 12.97
C PRO A 15 15.57 -0.25 12.99
N ALA A 16 15.00 -1.30 13.56
CA ALA A 16 13.56 -1.49 13.66
C ALA A 16 12.89 -0.29 14.36
N ARG A 17 11.72 0.07 13.87
CA ARG A 17 10.83 1.10 14.43
C ARG A 17 9.44 0.52 14.58
N VAL A 18 8.59 1.20 15.33
CA VAL A 18 7.16 0.88 15.32
C VAL A 18 6.63 1.23 13.94
N VAL A 19 6.02 0.24 13.29
CA VAL A 19 5.27 0.38 12.04
C VAL A 19 3.81 0.09 12.30
N HIS A 20 2.94 0.82 11.63
CA HIS A 20 1.50 0.73 11.78
C HIS A 20 0.95 -0.54 11.11
N GLY A 21 1.50 -0.88 9.94
CA GLY A 21 1.09 -2.04 9.14
C GLY A 21 -0.08 -1.79 8.17
N ASP A 22 -0.88 -0.73 8.43
CA ASP A 22 -2.01 -0.26 7.60
C ASP A 22 -2.07 1.28 7.57
N TYR A 23 -0.91 1.93 7.41
CA TYR A 23 -0.81 3.39 7.47
C TYR A 23 -1.38 4.06 6.22
N GLY A 24 -2.45 4.83 6.39
CA GLY A 24 -3.09 5.58 5.30
C GLY A 24 -4.07 6.63 5.83
N VAL A 25 -4.59 7.46 4.93
CA VAL A 25 -5.53 8.54 5.30
C VAL A 25 -6.81 8.02 5.96
N HIS A 26 -7.21 6.78 5.66
CA HIS A 26 -8.38 6.12 6.27
C HIS A 26 -8.21 5.88 7.77
N ASN A 27 -6.97 5.81 8.26
CA ASN A 27 -6.63 5.65 9.67
C ASN A 27 -6.16 6.97 10.32
N CYS A 28 -6.41 8.13 9.67
CA CYS A 28 -6.10 9.44 10.18
C CYS A 28 -7.36 10.21 10.57
N LEU A 29 -7.44 10.67 11.81
CA LEU A 29 -8.48 11.60 12.26
C LEU A 29 -8.00 13.03 12.02
N VAL A 30 -8.82 13.81 11.31
CA VAL A 30 -8.51 15.20 10.98
C VAL A 30 -9.29 16.13 11.90
N GLY A 31 -8.58 17.07 12.53
CA GLY A 31 -9.16 18.09 13.38
C GLY A 31 -9.81 19.23 12.60
N PRO A 32 -10.53 20.14 13.31
CA PRO A 32 -11.16 21.31 12.69
C PRO A 32 -10.19 22.29 12.03
N ASP A 33 -8.91 22.22 12.39
CA ASP A 33 -7.82 23.01 11.83
C ASP A 33 -7.15 22.34 10.60
N CYS A 34 -7.78 21.32 10.05
CA CYS A 34 -7.30 20.52 8.93
C CYS A 34 -5.95 19.83 9.18
N LYS A 35 -5.60 19.59 10.45
CA LYS A 35 -4.41 18.82 10.82
C LYS A 35 -4.79 17.42 11.28
N ILE A 36 -3.85 16.48 11.12
CA ILE A 36 -4.01 15.13 11.69
C ILE A 36 -3.98 15.26 13.23
N ALA A 37 -5.12 14.98 13.87
CA ALA A 37 -5.27 15.00 15.30
C ALA A 37 -4.86 13.67 15.95
N ALA A 38 -5.07 12.55 15.25
CA ALA A 38 -4.68 11.21 15.69
C ALA A 38 -4.51 10.26 14.52
N VAL A 39 -3.68 9.24 14.72
CA VAL A 39 -3.63 8.03 13.91
C VAL A 39 -4.22 6.90 14.74
N VAL A 40 -5.16 6.16 14.18
CA VAL A 40 -5.93 5.10 14.86
C VAL A 40 -5.68 3.75 14.20
N ASP A 41 -6.24 2.68 14.78
CA ASP A 41 -6.18 1.31 14.24
C ASP A 41 -4.76 0.69 14.26
N TRP A 42 -4.14 0.74 15.43
CA TRP A 42 -2.79 0.21 15.67
C TRP A 42 -2.77 -1.31 15.96
N GLU A 43 -3.87 -2.03 15.76
CA GLU A 43 -4.01 -3.43 16.19
C GLU A 43 -3.04 -4.40 15.50
N ILE A 44 -2.58 -4.07 14.27
CA ILE A 44 -1.60 -4.85 13.52
C ILE A 44 -0.19 -4.25 13.56
N SER A 45 0.02 -3.25 14.42
CA SER A 45 1.34 -2.61 14.55
C SER A 45 2.40 -3.60 15.05
N THR A 46 3.63 -3.41 14.60
CA THR A 46 4.76 -4.25 14.96
C THR A 46 6.08 -3.47 14.90
N LEU A 47 7.18 -4.14 15.20
CA LEU A 47 8.51 -3.61 14.95
C LEU A 47 8.98 -4.04 13.56
N GLY A 48 9.37 -3.09 12.73
CA GLY A 48 9.79 -3.36 11.36
C GLY A 48 10.48 -2.16 10.70
N ASP A 49 10.65 -2.25 9.38
CA ASP A 49 11.20 -1.17 8.58
C ASP A 49 10.09 -0.14 8.26
N PRO A 50 10.27 1.15 8.61
CA PRO A 50 9.30 2.20 8.29
C PRO A 50 9.00 2.39 6.80
N LEU A 51 9.85 1.91 5.89
CA LEU A 51 9.55 1.92 4.45
C LEU A 51 8.34 1.05 4.11
N ALA A 52 8.01 0.06 4.95
CA ALA A 52 6.80 -0.75 4.76
C ALA A 52 5.52 0.10 4.89
N ASP A 53 5.47 1.00 5.87
CA ASP A 53 4.34 1.92 6.05
C ASP A 53 4.30 3.00 4.95
N LEU A 54 5.46 3.57 4.61
CA LEU A 54 5.53 4.52 3.50
C LEU A 54 5.03 3.89 2.21
N ALA A 55 5.51 2.71 1.85
CA ALA A 55 5.10 2.00 0.65
C ALA A 55 3.61 1.66 0.66
N TYR A 56 3.06 1.27 1.81
CA TYR A 56 1.63 1.02 1.93
C TYR A 56 0.82 2.30 1.69
N ALA A 57 1.18 3.41 2.32
CA ALA A 57 0.53 4.70 2.11
C ALA A 57 0.59 5.15 0.64
N LEU A 58 1.75 5.01 -0.01
CA LEU A 58 1.91 5.33 -1.43
C LEU A 58 1.07 4.42 -2.34
N ASN A 59 0.89 3.14 -1.97
CA ASN A 59 0.09 2.20 -2.76
C ASN A 59 -1.40 2.55 -2.80
N VAL A 60 -1.93 3.15 -1.74
CA VAL A 60 -3.33 3.58 -1.66
C VAL A 60 -3.52 5.06 -2.00
N TRP A 61 -2.43 5.78 -2.28
CA TRP A 61 -2.45 7.19 -2.65
C TRP A 61 -2.67 7.34 -4.15
N PRO A 62 -3.72 8.02 -4.61
CA PRO A 62 -3.93 8.29 -6.03
C PRO A 62 -2.81 9.15 -6.62
N ASP A 63 -2.47 8.88 -7.88
CA ASP A 63 -1.44 9.63 -8.59
C ASP A 63 -1.89 9.92 -10.02
N PRO A 64 -1.60 11.11 -10.58
CA PRO A 64 -1.95 11.44 -11.96
C PRO A 64 -1.37 10.49 -13.03
N THR A 65 -0.33 9.72 -12.66
CA THR A 65 0.29 8.72 -13.53
C THR A 65 -0.39 7.35 -13.47
N ASP A 66 -1.40 7.19 -12.63
CA ASP A 66 -2.17 5.95 -12.57
C ASP A 66 -2.91 5.71 -13.90
N PRO A 67 -2.96 4.46 -14.38
CA PRO A 67 -3.67 4.13 -15.63
C PRO A 67 -5.18 4.37 -15.53
N GLU A 68 -5.72 4.39 -14.31
CA GLU A 68 -7.11 4.72 -14.02
C GLU A 68 -7.15 5.95 -13.10
N PRO A 69 -8.01 6.93 -13.39
CA PRO A 69 -8.16 8.08 -12.51
C PRO A 69 -8.66 7.61 -11.14
N PRO A 70 -8.24 8.27 -10.06
CA PRO A 70 -8.77 7.97 -8.72
C PRO A 70 -10.28 8.21 -8.70
N ALA A 71 -10.98 7.40 -7.91
CA ALA A 71 -12.41 7.61 -7.70
C ALA A 71 -12.66 9.04 -7.20
N PRO A 72 -13.70 9.74 -7.69
CA PRO A 72 -13.99 11.13 -7.31
C PRO A 72 -14.12 11.32 -5.79
N GLU A 73 -14.61 10.30 -5.09
CA GLU A 73 -14.79 10.25 -3.65
C GLU A 73 -13.50 9.92 -2.87
N SER A 74 -12.39 9.64 -3.54
CA SER A 74 -11.12 9.42 -2.87
C SER A 74 -10.72 10.65 -2.06
N ALA A 75 -10.38 10.46 -0.80
CA ALA A 75 -10.00 11.54 0.12
C ALA A 75 -8.83 12.40 -0.37
N THR A 76 -8.00 11.87 -1.27
CA THR A 76 -6.81 12.54 -1.81
C THR A 76 -6.93 12.88 -3.30
N SER A 77 -8.14 12.71 -3.87
CA SER A 77 -8.47 13.05 -5.26
C SER A 77 -8.51 14.57 -5.56
N PRO A 78 -8.92 15.46 -4.61
CA PRO A 78 -8.96 16.89 -4.89
C PRO A 78 -7.59 17.47 -5.23
N SER A 79 -7.59 18.52 -6.05
CA SER A 79 -6.37 19.28 -6.36
C SER A 79 -5.72 19.83 -5.09
N GLY A 80 -4.40 19.84 -5.04
CA GLY A 80 -3.62 20.33 -3.89
C GLY A 80 -2.96 19.22 -3.06
N PHE A 81 -3.31 17.98 -3.30
CA PHE A 81 -2.54 16.87 -2.73
C PHE A 81 -1.25 16.61 -3.51
N HIS A 82 -0.23 16.18 -2.80
CA HIS A 82 1.04 15.80 -3.39
C HIS A 82 0.92 14.53 -4.25
N THR A 83 1.75 14.40 -5.27
CA THR A 83 1.98 13.16 -5.99
C THR A 83 2.73 12.15 -5.09
N ARG A 84 2.75 10.87 -5.48
CA ARG A 84 3.55 9.85 -4.77
C ARG A 84 5.03 10.19 -4.74
N THR A 85 5.57 10.70 -5.83
CA THR A 85 6.96 11.13 -5.91
C THR A 85 7.26 12.26 -4.93
N GLU A 86 6.43 13.28 -4.88
CA GLU A 86 6.59 14.39 -3.93
C GLU A 86 6.47 13.93 -2.47
N LEU A 87 5.56 12.99 -2.17
CA LEU A 87 5.45 12.41 -0.83
C LEU A 87 6.69 11.62 -0.43
N ALA A 88 7.20 10.77 -1.32
CA ALA A 88 8.42 10.01 -1.08
C ALA A 88 9.62 10.93 -0.86
N GLN A 89 9.79 11.95 -1.72
CA GLN A 89 10.85 12.95 -1.58
C GLN A 89 10.73 13.68 -0.24
N ARG A 90 9.55 14.16 0.12
CA ARG A 90 9.30 14.85 1.40
C ARG A 90 9.58 13.98 2.61
N TYR A 91 9.25 12.68 2.52
CA TYR A 91 9.60 11.71 3.56
C TYR A 91 11.11 11.57 3.68
N GLN A 92 11.83 11.42 2.57
CA GLN A 92 13.28 11.33 2.55
C GLN A 92 13.94 12.58 3.16
N GLU A 93 13.51 13.78 2.74
CA GLU A 93 14.02 15.04 3.25
C GLU A 93 13.86 15.16 4.78
N ARG A 94 12.74 14.71 5.32
CA ARG A 94 12.44 14.82 6.75
C ARG A 94 13.10 13.75 7.61
N THR A 95 13.26 12.55 7.08
CA THR A 95 13.76 11.42 7.84
C THR A 95 15.21 11.09 7.57
N GLN A 96 15.78 11.61 6.47
CA GLN A 96 17.11 11.30 5.96
C GLN A 96 17.31 9.80 5.68
N ARG A 97 16.19 9.06 5.41
CA ARG A 97 16.24 7.64 5.09
C ARG A 97 16.57 7.42 3.63
N ASP A 98 17.36 6.39 3.38
CA ASP A 98 17.57 5.87 2.04
C ASP A 98 16.28 5.21 1.53
N LEU A 99 15.79 5.63 0.36
CA LEU A 99 14.62 5.07 -0.30
C LEU A 99 14.97 4.08 -1.43
N SER A 100 16.23 3.69 -1.59
CA SER A 100 16.66 2.77 -2.66
C SER A 100 15.93 1.43 -2.66
N LYS A 101 15.37 1.02 -1.51
CA LYS A 101 14.59 -0.20 -1.32
C LYS A 101 13.07 0.00 -1.38
N LEU A 102 12.61 1.21 -1.68
CA LEU A 102 11.18 1.53 -1.64
C LEU A 102 10.36 0.68 -2.62
N ASP A 103 10.86 0.44 -3.83
CA ASP A 103 10.18 -0.41 -4.82
C ASP A 103 9.98 -1.86 -4.34
N TYR A 104 10.91 -2.41 -3.55
CA TYR A 104 10.69 -3.71 -2.91
C TYR A 104 9.44 -3.69 -2.02
N TYR A 105 9.33 -2.71 -1.14
CA TYR A 105 8.18 -2.61 -0.21
C TYR A 105 6.88 -2.27 -0.94
N ILE A 106 6.93 -1.47 -2.02
CA ILE A 106 5.78 -1.20 -2.89
C ILE A 106 5.27 -2.52 -3.50
N GLY A 107 6.14 -3.29 -4.13
CA GLY A 107 5.80 -4.57 -4.73
C GLY A 107 5.28 -5.57 -3.70
N PHE A 108 5.99 -5.71 -2.57
CA PHE A 108 5.61 -6.60 -1.48
C PHE A 108 4.22 -6.27 -0.91
N ASN A 109 3.93 -5.00 -0.65
CA ASN A 109 2.62 -4.60 -0.12
C ASN A 109 1.48 -4.84 -1.13
N ARG A 110 1.72 -4.67 -2.43
CA ARG A 110 0.75 -5.03 -3.49
C ARG A 110 0.46 -6.53 -3.48
N TRP A 111 1.51 -7.35 -3.46
CA TRP A 111 1.38 -8.79 -3.37
C TRP A 111 0.66 -9.22 -2.08
N LYS A 112 1.05 -8.70 -0.91
CA LYS A 112 0.40 -8.94 0.38
C LYS A 112 -1.09 -8.62 0.31
N SER A 113 -1.45 -7.45 -0.22
CA SER A 113 -2.84 -7.03 -0.37
C SER A 113 -3.64 -7.96 -1.27
N ALA A 114 -3.07 -8.40 -2.40
CA ALA A 114 -3.68 -9.38 -3.28
C ALA A 114 -3.96 -10.70 -2.56
N CYS A 115 -3.00 -11.21 -1.77
CA CYS A 115 -3.16 -12.43 -0.99
C CYS A 115 -4.29 -12.31 0.06
N ILE A 116 -4.38 -11.17 0.75
CA ILE A 116 -5.43 -10.92 1.74
C ILE A 116 -6.81 -10.88 1.06
N VAL A 117 -6.96 -10.11 -0.01
CA VAL A 117 -8.23 -10.00 -0.76
C VAL A 117 -8.61 -11.35 -1.38
N HIS A 118 -7.64 -12.11 -1.91
CA HIS A 118 -7.88 -13.46 -2.42
C HIS A 118 -8.41 -14.41 -1.34
N GLY A 119 -7.86 -14.33 -0.12
CA GLY A 119 -8.38 -15.12 1.01
C GLY A 119 -9.83 -14.77 1.39
N VAL A 120 -10.23 -13.50 1.22
CA VAL A 120 -11.63 -13.07 1.39
C VAL A 120 -12.49 -13.59 0.24
N TYR A 121 -12.04 -13.40 -1.01
CA TYR A 121 -12.70 -13.88 -2.22
C TYR A 121 -12.98 -15.38 -2.17
N ALA A 122 -11.99 -16.19 -1.80
CA ALA A 122 -12.13 -17.62 -1.68
C ALA A 122 -13.25 -18.02 -0.72
N ARG A 123 -13.40 -17.32 0.43
CA ARG A 123 -14.48 -17.58 1.39
C ARG A 123 -15.87 -17.27 0.84
N TYR A 124 -16.00 -16.29 -0.04
CA TYR A 124 -17.25 -16.03 -0.76
C TYR A 124 -17.54 -17.13 -1.77
N CYS A 125 -16.57 -17.53 -2.59
CA CYS A 125 -16.72 -18.61 -3.58
C CYS A 125 -17.06 -19.95 -2.93
N GLU A 126 -16.57 -20.23 -1.73
CA GLU A 126 -16.85 -21.42 -0.95
C GLU A 126 -18.20 -21.36 -0.19
N GLY A 127 -18.96 -20.29 -0.34
CA GLY A 127 -20.23 -20.10 0.36
C GLY A 127 -20.12 -19.91 1.89
N LYS A 128 -18.90 -19.61 2.38
CA LYS A 128 -18.64 -19.36 3.81
C LYS A 128 -19.04 -17.96 4.27
N LYS A 129 -19.38 -17.08 3.32
CA LYS A 129 -19.90 -15.72 3.55
C LYS A 129 -21.02 -15.43 2.57
N SER A 130 -22.03 -14.61 3.00
CA SER A 130 -23.05 -14.08 2.08
C SER A 130 -22.39 -13.20 1.01
N THR A 131 -22.84 -13.36 -0.23
CA THR A 131 -22.41 -12.53 -1.37
C THR A 131 -23.36 -11.37 -1.63
N ASP A 132 -24.34 -11.12 -0.75
CA ASP A 132 -25.30 -10.03 -0.91
C ASP A 132 -24.57 -8.67 -0.97
N GLY A 133 -24.76 -7.95 -2.07
CA GLY A 133 -24.12 -6.67 -2.31
C GLY A 133 -22.62 -6.74 -2.61
N ILE A 134 -22.06 -7.93 -2.86
CA ILE A 134 -20.65 -8.13 -3.19
C ILE A 134 -20.49 -8.44 -4.68
N ASP A 135 -19.68 -7.65 -5.37
CA ASP A 135 -19.25 -7.94 -6.73
C ASP A 135 -17.98 -8.78 -6.72
N LEU A 136 -18.14 -10.08 -7.00
CA LEU A 136 -17.03 -11.03 -7.02
C LEU A 136 -16.11 -10.81 -8.24
N GLU A 137 -16.64 -10.30 -9.34
CA GLU A 137 -15.84 -10.00 -10.52
C GLU A 137 -14.95 -8.80 -10.27
N GLU A 138 -15.48 -7.73 -9.69
CA GLU A 138 -14.68 -6.58 -9.25
C GLU A 138 -13.58 -6.99 -8.27
N MET A 139 -13.89 -7.87 -7.30
CA MET A 139 -12.86 -8.39 -6.39
C MET A 139 -11.75 -9.14 -7.12
N ARG A 140 -12.09 -9.96 -8.09
CA ARG A 140 -11.15 -10.72 -8.92
C ARG A 140 -10.24 -9.77 -9.72
N GLU A 141 -10.83 -8.75 -10.33
CA GLU A 141 -10.08 -7.72 -11.07
C GLU A 141 -9.11 -6.95 -10.16
N ARG A 142 -9.54 -6.58 -8.95
CA ARG A 142 -8.67 -5.92 -7.97
C ARG A 142 -7.48 -6.78 -7.56
N ILE A 143 -7.69 -8.10 -7.39
CA ILE A 143 -6.60 -9.06 -7.09
C ILE A 143 -5.61 -9.06 -8.25
N THR A 144 -6.09 -9.26 -9.49
CA THR A 144 -5.27 -9.30 -10.69
C THR A 144 -4.46 -8.01 -10.84
N ARG A 145 -5.11 -6.85 -10.73
CA ARG A 145 -4.45 -5.54 -10.80
C ARG A 145 -3.36 -5.37 -9.74
N SER A 146 -3.61 -5.83 -8.51
CA SER A 146 -2.59 -5.77 -7.44
C SER A 146 -1.38 -6.65 -7.75
N ILE A 147 -1.57 -7.82 -8.35
CA ILE A 147 -0.47 -8.69 -8.79
C ILE A 147 0.32 -8.03 -9.92
N ASP A 148 -0.34 -7.50 -10.95
CA ASP A 148 0.31 -6.81 -12.07
C ASP A 148 1.16 -5.62 -11.58
N LEU A 149 0.65 -4.85 -10.63
CA LEU A 149 1.39 -3.72 -10.05
C LEU A 149 2.57 -4.19 -9.19
N SER A 150 2.44 -5.34 -8.51
CA SER A 150 3.56 -5.97 -7.80
C SER A 150 4.66 -6.39 -8.77
N GLU A 151 4.31 -7.05 -9.86
CA GLU A 151 5.26 -7.48 -10.90
C GLU A 151 5.98 -6.30 -11.55
N ARG A 152 5.27 -5.20 -11.82
CA ARG A 152 5.88 -3.97 -12.32
C ARG A 152 6.91 -3.39 -11.35
N ALA A 153 6.64 -3.42 -10.04
CA ALA A 153 7.61 -2.96 -9.04
C ALA A 153 8.84 -3.89 -8.97
N VAL A 154 8.63 -5.20 -9.03
CA VAL A 154 9.72 -6.20 -9.12
C VAL A 154 10.59 -5.97 -10.36
N ASN A 155 9.97 -5.74 -11.52
CA ASN A 155 10.71 -5.48 -12.75
C ASN A 155 11.59 -4.22 -12.68
N ARG A 156 11.15 -3.17 -11.96
CA ARG A 156 12.01 -2.00 -11.73
C ARG A 156 13.23 -2.32 -10.87
N LEU A 157 13.09 -3.21 -9.88
CA LEU A 157 14.21 -3.65 -9.03
C LEU A 157 15.26 -4.44 -9.79
N THR A 158 14.85 -5.20 -10.80
CA THR A 158 15.77 -6.07 -11.58
C THR A 158 16.44 -5.34 -12.74
N GLN A 159 16.01 -4.13 -13.09
CA GLN A 159 16.57 -3.32 -14.17
C GLN A 159 17.59 -2.28 -13.70
N ASN A 160 17.72 -2.07 -12.40
CA ASN A 160 18.68 -1.18 -11.75
C ASN A 160 19.85 -1.96 -11.14
#